data_133d101ccf6db3863c926a79eee56856
#
_entry.id   133d101ccf6db3863c926a79eee56856
#
_cell.length_a   1.000
_cell.length_b   1.000
_cell.length_c   1.000
_cell.angle_alpha   90.00
_cell.angle_beta   90.00
_cell.angle_gamma   90.00
#
_symmetry.space_group_name_H-M   'P 1'
#
loop_
_entity.id
_entity.type
_entity.pdbx_description
1 polymer ?
#
loop_
_entity_poly.entity_id
_entity_poly.type
_entity_poly.pdbx_seq_one_letter_code
_entity_poly.pdbx_strand_id
1 'polypeptide(L)'
;PNEEGNVDDAILAAAKIIGVSEIYKVGGIQAVASVAYGTETIPKCHKIIGPGNAYATAAKRVLSNYIDSGLPAGPSECIILADENADPEKVALDWMIEAEHGPDSAALLVTNCEELVYKAAEIVERQLEKISDKRREFVTTNFNTYGGAIITESLEESIDFVNDYAPEHMEVMTEKPFDTLPKIKNAGEILLGDYTPVTLCNFVLGPNAILPTGGFAKTY
;
A
#
# COMPACT_ATOMS: atom_id res chain seq x y z
N PRO A 1 -8.99 -0.20 -18.20
CA PRO A 1 -9.00 0.93 -19.15
C PRO A 1 -9.23 2.24 -18.41
N ASN A 2 -8.78 3.36 -19.00
CA ASN A 2 -9.08 4.70 -18.54
C ASN A 2 -10.53 5.09 -18.87
N GLU A 3 -10.95 6.32 -18.54
CA GLU A 3 -12.30 6.84 -18.80
C GLU A 3 -12.68 6.84 -20.28
N GLU A 4 -11.69 6.94 -21.18
CA GLU A 4 -11.88 6.89 -22.63
C GLU A 4 -11.94 5.45 -23.19
N GLY A 5 -11.80 4.43 -22.33
CA GLY A 5 -11.77 3.02 -22.73
C GLY A 5 -10.43 2.57 -23.32
N ASN A 6 -9.35 3.33 -23.14
CA ASN A 6 -8.00 2.98 -23.60
C ASN A 6 -7.20 2.27 -22.51
N VAL A 7 -6.31 1.37 -22.92
CA VAL A 7 -5.30 0.74 -22.08
C VAL A 7 -3.99 1.51 -22.26
N ASP A 8 -3.32 1.80 -21.17
CA ASP A 8 -2.02 2.49 -21.19
C ASP A 8 -0.98 1.71 -22.01
N ASP A 9 -0.20 2.42 -22.81
CA ASP A 9 0.80 1.81 -23.70
C ASP A 9 1.88 1.03 -22.94
N ALA A 10 2.24 1.44 -21.71
CA ALA A 10 3.18 0.73 -20.88
C ALA A 10 2.62 -0.62 -20.43
N ILE A 11 1.32 -0.70 -20.11
CA ILE A 11 0.64 -1.96 -19.80
C ILE A 11 0.65 -2.89 -21.00
N LEU A 12 0.34 -2.36 -22.18
CA LEU A 12 0.36 -3.13 -23.43
C LEU A 12 1.77 -3.65 -23.78
N ALA A 13 2.78 -2.81 -23.59
CA ALA A 13 4.18 -3.19 -23.79
C ALA A 13 4.61 -4.30 -22.82
N ALA A 14 4.29 -4.16 -21.53
CA ALA A 14 4.58 -5.18 -20.52
C ALA A 14 3.87 -6.50 -20.85
N ALA A 15 2.58 -6.46 -21.17
CA ALA A 15 1.80 -7.63 -21.56
C ALA A 15 2.43 -8.35 -22.77
N LYS A 16 2.90 -7.61 -23.77
CA LYS A 16 3.60 -8.17 -24.95
C LYS A 16 4.92 -8.84 -24.57
N ILE A 17 5.71 -8.21 -23.68
CA ILE A 17 7.01 -8.75 -23.25
C ILE A 17 6.84 -10.09 -22.55
N ILE A 18 5.84 -10.22 -21.68
CA ILE A 18 5.57 -11.46 -20.92
C ILE A 18 4.70 -12.47 -21.67
N GLY A 19 4.26 -12.15 -22.88
CA GLY A 19 3.52 -13.08 -23.76
C GLY A 19 2.03 -13.21 -23.45
N VAL A 20 1.42 -12.21 -22.82
CA VAL A 20 -0.04 -12.15 -22.64
C VAL A 20 -0.71 -11.98 -24.01
N SER A 21 -1.60 -12.90 -24.37
CA SER A 21 -2.27 -12.94 -25.67
C SER A 21 -3.69 -12.34 -25.66
N GLU A 22 -4.32 -12.22 -24.49
CA GLU A 22 -5.69 -11.76 -24.35
C GLU A 22 -5.78 -10.59 -23.40
N ILE A 23 -6.32 -9.47 -23.85
CA ILE A 23 -6.51 -8.25 -23.07
C ILE A 23 -7.95 -7.78 -23.24
N TYR A 24 -8.68 -7.70 -22.13
CA TYR A 24 -10.06 -7.26 -22.09
C TYR A 24 -10.16 -5.86 -21.49
N LYS A 25 -10.83 -4.94 -22.21
CA LYS A 25 -11.02 -3.54 -21.77
C LYS A 25 -12.18 -3.42 -20.78
N VAL A 26 -12.07 -4.08 -19.64
CA VAL A 26 -13.06 -4.07 -18.57
C VAL A 26 -12.34 -3.87 -17.23
N GLY A 27 -12.97 -3.13 -16.31
CA GLY A 27 -12.41 -2.82 -14.98
C GLY A 27 -13.46 -2.93 -13.87
N GLY A 28 -13.03 -2.71 -12.63
CA GLY A 28 -13.92 -2.65 -11.46
C GLY A 28 -14.67 -3.95 -11.18
N ILE A 29 -15.86 -3.83 -10.58
CA ILE A 29 -16.72 -4.95 -10.21
C ILE A 29 -17.06 -5.81 -11.43
N GLN A 30 -17.29 -5.17 -12.58
CA GLN A 30 -17.67 -5.82 -13.83
C GLN A 30 -16.59 -6.80 -14.31
N ALA A 31 -15.29 -6.41 -14.19
CA ALA A 31 -14.19 -7.29 -14.53
C ALA A 31 -14.16 -8.55 -13.65
N VAL A 32 -14.31 -8.36 -12.33
CA VAL A 32 -14.33 -9.48 -11.37
C VAL A 32 -15.51 -10.43 -11.66
N ALA A 33 -16.70 -9.90 -11.88
CA ALA A 33 -17.89 -10.68 -12.18
C ALA A 33 -17.75 -11.43 -13.53
N SER A 34 -17.23 -10.75 -14.56
CA SER A 34 -17.04 -11.34 -15.88
C SER A 34 -16.15 -12.56 -15.87
N VAL A 35 -15.01 -12.50 -15.15
CA VAL A 35 -14.09 -13.65 -15.07
C VAL A 35 -14.57 -14.73 -14.09
N ALA A 36 -15.40 -14.37 -13.09
CA ALA A 36 -15.96 -15.32 -12.15
C ALA A 36 -17.06 -16.21 -12.76
N TYR A 37 -17.91 -15.61 -13.59
CA TYR A 37 -19.05 -16.33 -14.22
C TYR A 37 -18.77 -16.73 -15.67
N GLY A 38 -17.94 -16.00 -16.37
CA GLY A 38 -17.81 -16.04 -17.81
C GLY A 38 -18.91 -15.20 -18.49
N THR A 39 -18.63 -14.77 -19.72
CA THR A 39 -19.57 -14.08 -20.61
C THR A 39 -19.39 -14.66 -22.03
N GLU A 40 -20.15 -14.14 -23.01
CA GLU A 40 -19.96 -14.54 -24.41
C GLU A 40 -18.56 -14.25 -24.95
N THR A 41 -17.89 -13.22 -24.41
CA THR A 41 -16.60 -12.72 -24.91
C THR A 41 -15.45 -12.89 -23.93
N ILE A 42 -15.73 -13.02 -22.63
CA ILE A 42 -14.70 -13.20 -21.59
C ILE A 42 -14.89 -14.59 -20.99
N PRO A 43 -13.87 -15.47 -21.12
CA PRO A 43 -13.99 -16.81 -20.57
C PRO A 43 -14.02 -16.81 -19.05
N LYS A 44 -14.70 -17.79 -18.45
CA LYS A 44 -14.61 -18.03 -17.02
C LYS A 44 -13.18 -18.39 -16.64
N CYS A 45 -12.66 -17.75 -15.60
CA CYS A 45 -11.35 -18.03 -15.02
C CYS A 45 -11.47 -18.83 -13.72
N HIS A 46 -10.42 -19.55 -13.37
CA HIS A 46 -10.32 -20.26 -12.09
C HIS A 46 -9.74 -19.38 -10.98
N LYS A 47 -8.91 -18.40 -11.37
CA LYS A 47 -8.21 -17.51 -10.43
C LYS A 47 -8.13 -16.09 -10.97
N ILE A 48 -8.29 -15.11 -10.08
CA ILE A 48 -8.04 -13.69 -10.35
C ILE A 48 -6.95 -13.20 -9.39
N ILE A 49 -5.92 -12.56 -9.92
CA ILE A 49 -4.80 -12.02 -9.16
C ILE A 49 -4.68 -10.54 -9.49
N GLY A 50 -4.31 -9.75 -8.51
CA GLY A 50 -4.04 -8.33 -8.66
C GLY A 50 -4.72 -7.49 -7.57
N PRO A 51 -4.15 -6.33 -7.24
CA PRO A 51 -4.76 -5.37 -6.32
C PRO A 51 -5.95 -4.70 -6.99
N GLY A 52 -6.76 -4.00 -6.19
CA GLY A 52 -7.88 -3.24 -6.69
C GLY A 52 -8.42 -2.27 -5.65
N ASN A 53 -9.23 -1.32 -6.10
CA ASN A 53 -9.91 -0.42 -5.19
C ASN A 53 -10.90 -1.18 -4.27
N ALA A 54 -11.47 -0.49 -3.29
CA ALA A 54 -12.40 -1.07 -2.32
C ALA A 54 -13.58 -1.84 -2.96
N TYR A 55 -14.11 -1.37 -4.09
CA TYR A 55 -15.20 -2.02 -4.81
C TYR A 55 -14.77 -3.33 -5.47
N ALA A 56 -13.62 -3.35 -6.13
CA ALA A 56 -13.07 -4.56 -6.75
C ALA A 56 -12.72 -5.60 -5.68
N THR A 57 -12.16 -5.18 -4.55
CA THR A 57 -11.85 -6.05 -3.41
C THR A 57 -13.12 -6.62 -2.78
N ALA A 58 -14.16 -5.80 -2.60
CA ALA A 58 -15.47 -6.28 -2.14
C ALA A 58 -16.07 -7.31 -3.09
N ALA A 59 -16.00 -7.07 -4.41
CA ALA A 59 -16.47 -8.02 -5.42
C ALA A 59 -15.72 -9.35 -5.36
N LYS A 60 -14.39 -9.33 -5.21
CA LYS A 60 -13.59 -10.54 -5.02
C LYS A 60 -14.01 -11.34 -3.79
N ARG A 61 -14.30 -10.68 -2.67
CA ARG A 61 -14.81 -11.34 -1.45
C ARG A 61 -16.16 -11.98 -1.66
N VAL A 62 -17.11 -11.26 -2.26
CA VAL A 62 -18.46 -11.76 -2.54
C VAL A 62 -18.43 -12.96 -3.49
N LEU A 63 -17.52 -12.94 -4.45
CA LEU A 63 -17.41 -13.99 -5.48
C LEU A 63 -16.38 -15.09 -5.16
N SER A 64 -15.82 -15.11 -3.95
CA SER A 64 -14.78 -16.09 -3.55
C SER A 64 -15.22 -17.56 -3.67
N ASN A 65 -16.51 -17.84 -3.63
CA ASN A 65 -17.04 -19.19 -3.87
C ASN A 65 -17.07 -19.60 -5.36
N TYR A 66 -16.88 -18.65 -6.27
CA TYR A 66 -16.94 -18.86 -7.73
C TYR A 66 -15.59 -18.79 -8.41
N ILE A 67 -14.66 -18.03 -7.80
CA ILE A 67 -13.31 -17.82 -8.32
C ILE A 67 -12.33 -17.66 -7.15
N ASP A 68 -11.17 -18.31 -7.24
CA ASP A 68 -10.08 -18.05 -6.29
C ASP A 68 -9.53 -16.64 -6.52
N SER A 69 -9.70 -15.76 -5.55
CA SER A 69 -9.33 -14.35 -5.65
C SER A 69 -7.98 -14.02 -5.01
N GLY A 70 -7.26 -15.01 -4.49
CA GLY A 70 -5.99 -14.78 -3.81
C GLY A 70 -6.12 -13.85 -2.58
N LEU A 71 -5.09 -13.07 -2.31
CA LEU A 71 -5.04 -12.16 -1.18
C LEU A 71 -6.05 -10.99 -1.31
N PRO A 72 -6.66 -10.54 -0.20
CA PRO A 72 -7.50 -9.35 -0.18
C PRO A 72 -6.62 -8.08 -0.20
N ALA A 73 -6.27 -7.61 -1.38
CA ALA A 73 -5.47 -6.41 -1.63
C ALA A 73 -6.40 -5.27 -2.07
N GLY A 74 -6.71 -4.37 -1.14
CA GLY A 74 -7.51 -3.16 -1.32
C GLY A 74 -6.67 -1.90 -1.50
N PRO A 75 -7.18 -0.73 -1.06
CA PRO A 75 -6.38 0.49 -0.98
C PRO A 75 -5.11 0.26 -0.15
N SER A 76 -3.99 0.79 -0.62
CA SER A 76 -2.70 0.55 -0.02
C SER A 76 -2.55 1.17 1.37
N GLU A 77 -1.75 0.53 2.20
CA GLU A 77 -1.50 0.91 3.59
C GLU A 77 -0.01 0.84 3.89
N CYS A 78 0.55 1.89 4.47
CA CYS A 78 1.92 1.88 4.98
C CYS A 78 1.98 2.44 6.39
N ILE A 79 2.72 1.78 7.26
CA ILE A 79 3.11 2.31 8.57
C ILE A 79 4.62 2.46 8.63
N ILE A 80 5.07 3.66 8.98
CA ILE A 80 6.44 3.92 9.39
C ILE A 80 6.48 3.85 10.91
N LEU A 81 7.15 2.84 11.46
CA LEU A 81 7.46 2.72 12.88
C LEU A 81 8.84 3.34 13.13
N ALA A 82 8.88 4.44 13.85
CA ALA A 82 10.11 5.20 14.08
C ALA A 82 10.33 5.52 15.56
N ASP A 83 11.60 5.61 15.98
CA ASP A 83 11.99 6.14 17.27
C ASP A 83 12.68 7.52 17.13
N GLU A 84 13.22 8.06 18.22
CA GLU A 84 13.89 9.37 18.26
C GLU A 84 15.19 9.43 17.43
N ASN A 85 15.71 8.31 16.98
CA ASN A 85 16.95 8.23 16.19
C ASN A 85 16.69 8.24 14.67
N ALA A 86 15.43 8.13 14.25
CA ALA A 86 15.06 8.18 12.85
C ALA A 86 15.38 9.54 12.21
N ASP A 87 15.83 9.54 10.95
CA ASP A 87 16.06 10.75 10.18
C ASP A 87 14.74 11.36 9.72
N PRO A 88 14.38 12.57 10.18
CA PRO A 88 13.10 13.21 9.83
C PRO A 88 12.92 13.42 8.32
N GLU A 89 14.01 13.61 7.56
CA GLU A 89 13.93 13.80 6.11
C GLU A 89 13.52 12.50 5.41
N LYS A 90 14.09 11.38 5.80
CA LYS A 90 13.73 10.07 5.26
C LYS A 90 12.33 9.67 5.66
N VAL A 91 11.98 9.83 6.95
CA VAL A 91 10.62 9.61 7.44
C VAL A 91 9.60 10.41 6.64
N ALA A 92 9.85 11.70 6.40
CA ALA A 92 8.93 12.55 5.65
C ALA A 92 8.76 12.12 4.20
N LEU A 93 9.85 11.73 3.53
CA LEU A 93 9.80 11.29 2.14
C LEU A 93 9.04 9.98 1.99
N ASP A 94 9.31 9.00 2.86
CA ASP A 94 8.65 7.69 2.80
C ASP A 94 7.17 7.80 3.25
N TRP A 95 6.86 8.66 4.22
CA TRP A 95 5.49 8.95 4.61
C TRP A 95 4.64 9.51 3.45
N MET A 96 5.27 10.29 2.57
CA MET A 96 4.60 10.81 1.37
C MET A 96 4.40 9.76 0.27
N ILE A 97 5.23 8.71 0.20
CA ILE A 97 5.15 7.68 -0.86
C ILE A 97 3.75 7.07 -0.88
N GLU A 98 3.26 6.61 0.27
CA GLU A 98 1.95 6.00 0.34
C GLU A 98 0.83 7.04 0.28
N ALA A 99 1.03 8.21 0.89
CA ALA A 99 0.05 9.29 0.87
C ALA A 99 -0.23 9.81 -0.56
N GLU A 100 0.77 9.78 -1.47
CA GLU A 100 0.58 10.19 -2.87
C GLU A 100 0.03 9.09 -3.77
N HIS A 101 -0.11 7.86 -3.26
CA HIS A 101 -0.58 6.70 -4.02
C HIS A 101 -2.06 6.87 -4.42
N GLY A 102 -2.89 7.34 -3.49
CA GLY A 102 -4.29 7.61 -3.74
C GLY A 102 -4.98 8.29 -2.56
N PRO A 103 -6.16 8.89 -2.78
CA PRO A 103 -6.89 9.58 -1.72
C PRO A 103 -7.49 8.61 -0.68
N ASP A 104 -7.56 7.33 -1.00
CA ASP A 104 -8.10 6.24 -0.18
C ASP A 104 -7.02 5.33 0.42
N SER A 105 -5.73 5.63 0.18
CA SER A 105 -4.61 4.96 0.85
C SER A 105 -4.47 5.41 2.31
N ALA A 106 -3.70 4.67 3.12
CA ALA A 106 -3.42 5.00 4.50
C ALA A 106 -1.91 5.09 4.75
N ALA A 107 -1.42 6.28 5.03
CA ALA A 107 -0.03 6.56 5.36
C ALA A 107 0.10 7.01 6.82
N LEU A 108 0.64 6.16 7.69
CA LEU A 108 0.75 6.42 9.12
C LEU A 108 2.21 6.48 9.57
N LEU A 109 2.53 7.51 10.36
CA LEU A 109 3.75 7.57 11.16
C LEU A 109 3.40 7.19 12.60
N VAL A 110 3.99 6.12 13.11
CA VAL A 110 3.79 5.65 14.48
C VAL A 110 5.10 5.77 15.24
N THR A 111 5.12 6.57 16.30
CA THR A 111 6.35 6.91 17.03
C THR A 111 6.08 7.30 18.47
N ASN A 112 7.06 7.10 19.32
CA ASN A 112 7.08 7.65 20.70
C ASN A 112 7.81 9.01 20.79
N CYS A 113 8.20 9.59 19.65
CA CYS A 113 8.91 10.87 19.58
C CYS A 113 8.07 11.95 18.90
N GLU A 114 7.41 12.80 19.70
CA GLU A 114 6.59 13.90 19.18
C GLU A 114 7.38 14.91 18.34
N GLU A 115 8.65 15.17 18.71
CA GLU A 115 9.52 16.09 17.96
C GLU A 115 9.79 15.60 16.53
N LEU A 116 9.92 14.28 16.34
CA LEU A 116 10.08 13.66 15.02
C LEU A 116 8.87 13.96 14.12
N VAL A 117 7.66 13.87 14.67
CA VAL A 117 6.42 14.15 13.92
C VAL A 117 6.40 15.59 13.40
N TYR A 118 6.72 16.57 14.25
CA TYR A 118 6.73 17.97 13.82
C TYR A 118 7.79 18.24 12.76
N LYS A 119 9.00 17.69 12.94
CA LYS A 119 10.09 17.86 11.95
C LYS A 119 9.73 17.22 10.60
N ALA A 120 9.18 16.02 10.63
CA ALA A 120 8.75 15.33 9.41
C ALA A 120 7.61 16.09 8.71
N ALA A 121 6.63 16.60 9.46
CA ALA A 121 5.52 17.39 8.90
C ALA A 121 6.00 18.67 8.21
N GLU A 122 6.93 19.43 8.81
CA GLU A 122 7.53 20.62 8.19
C GLU A 122 8.26 20.28 6.88
N ILE A 123 8.87 19.09 6.80
CA ILE A 123 9.53 18.62 5.59
C ILE A 123 8.50 18.24 4.53
N VAL A 124 7.43 17.53 4.92
CA VAL A 124 6.31 17.22 4.03
C VAL A 124 5.75 18.49 3.39
N GLU A 125 5.46 19.54 4.19
CA GLU A 125 4.94 20.80 3.67
C GLU A 125 5.85 21.39 2.58
N ARG A 126 7.16 21.38 2.79
CA ARG A 126 8.13 21.87 1.78
C ARG A 126 8.20 20.98 0.54
N GLN A 127 8.00 19.68 0.67
CA GLN A 127 8.02 18.74 -0.45
C GLN A 127 6.74 18.81 -1.29
N LEU A 128 5.60 19.16 -0.69
CA LEU A 128 4.34 19.36 -1.41
C LEU A 128 4.43 20.39 -2.53
N GLU A 129 5.33 21.38 -2.40
CA GLU A 129 5.57 22.40 -3.44
C GLU A 129 6.27 21.83 -4.68
N LYS A 130 6.94 20.66 -4.56
CA LYS A 130 7.78 20.07 -5.62
C LYS A 130 7.07 18.98 -6.41
N ILE A 131 5.91 18.51 -5.95
CA ILE A 131 5.13 17.47 -6.61
C ILE A 131 3.99 18.07 -7.44
N SER A 132 3.41 17.27 -8.35
CA SER A 132 2.30 17.71 -9.18
C SER A 132 1.05 18.05 -8.35
N ASP A 133 0.18 18.92 -8.89
CA ASP A 133 -1.06 19.32 -8.20
C ASP A 133 -1.92 18.12 -7.84
N LYS A 134 -2.00 17.13 -8.73
CA LYS A 134 -2.75 15.88 -8.47
C LYS A 134 -2.17 15.11 -7.29
N ARG A 135 -0.85 14.97 -7.19
CA ARG A 135 -0.21 14.26 -6.07
C ARG A 135 -0.35 15.05 -4.78
N ARG A 136 -0.24 16.36 -4.84
CA ARG A 136 -0.49 17.26 -3.71
C ARG A 136 -1.89 17.09 -3.16
N GLU A 137 -2.90 17.03 -4.03
CA GLU A 137 -4.29 16.76 -3.63
C GLU A 137 -4.42 15.41 -2.91
N PHE A 138 -3.77 14.35 -3.43
CA PHE A 138 -3.80 13.03 -2.81
C PHE A 138 -3.18 13.04 -1.42
N VAL A 139 -1.96 13.58 -1.27
CA VAL A 139 -1.29 13.68 0.05
C VAL A 139 -2.12 14.49 1.03
N THR A 140 -2.65 15.64 0.61
CA THR A 140 -3.46 16.49 1.47
C THR A 140 -4.76 15.79 1.89
N THR A 141 -5.42 15.09 0.97
CA THR A 141 -6.62 14.32 1.27
C THR A 141 -6.31 13.17 2.22
N ASN A 142 -5.23 12.44 1.96
CA ASN A 142 -4.81 11.31 2.79
C ASN A 142 -4.58 11.74 4.23
N PHE A 143 -3.74 12.75 4.47
CA PHE A 143 -3.44 13.23 5.83
C PHE A 143 -4.63 13.88 6.56
N ASN A 144 -5.70 14.22 5.85
CA ASN A 144 -6.94 14.69 6.45
C ASN A 144 -7.97 13.58 6.68
N THR A 145 -7.70 12.34 6.23
CA THR A 145 -8.68 11.23 6.30
C THR A 145 -8.09 9.97 6.92
N TYR A 146 -7.29 9.22 6.18
CA TYR A 146 -6.79 7.89 6.57
C TYR A 146 -5.32 7.88 6.99
N GLY A 147 -4.56 8.94 6.68
CA GLY A 147 -3.17 9.12 7.07
C GLY A 147 -3.02 9.95 8.34
N GLY A 148 -1.78 10.14 8.76
CA GLY A 148 -1.44 10.99 9.89
C GLY A 148 -0.37 10.40 10.80
N ALA A 149 -0.20 10.98 11.98
CA ALA A 149 0.76 10.52 12.98
C ALA A 149 0.07 10.03 14.24
N ILE A 150 0.59 8.95 14.82
CA ILE A 150 0.19 8.38 16.10
C ILE A 150 1.37 8.48 17.04
N ILE A 151 1.22 9.25 18.09
CA ILE A 151 2.22 9.43 19.13
C ILE A 151 1.84 8.56 20.32
N THR A 152 2.77 7.71 20.74
CA THR A 152 2.61 6.76 21.84
C THR A 152 3.50 7.14 23.02
N GLU A 153 3.28 6.52 24.17
CA GLU A 153 4.11 6.76 25.36
C GLU A 153 5.47 6.01 25.29
N SER A 154 5.55 4.94 24.48
CA SER A 154 6.75 4.12 24.36
C SER A 154 6.82 3.42 22.99
N LEU A 155 8.03 2.98 22.62
CA LEU A 155 8.22 2.16 21.42
C LEU A 155 7.44 0.82 21.51
N GLU A 156 7.30 0.25 22.68
CA GLU A 156 6.50 -0.97 22.91
C GLU A 156 5.02 -0.74 22.55
N GLU A 157 4.45 0.38 22.99
CA GLU A 157 3.07 0.73 22.64
C GLU A 157 2.93 1.00 21.13
N SER A 158 3.91 1.62 20.51
CA SER A 158 3.96 1.76 19.05
C SER A 158 3.93 0.39 18.35
N ILE A 159 4.70 -0.58 18.84
CA ILE A 159 4.76 -1.94 18.30
C ILE A 159 3.42 -2.66 18.50
N ASP A 160 2.79 -2.51 19.65
CA ASP A 160 1.48 -3.11 19.92
C ASP A 160 0.42 -2.55 18.97
N PHE A 161 0.41 -1.23 18.75
CA PHE A 161 -0.47 -0.60 17.78
C PHE A 161 -0.27 -1.14 16.37
N VAL A 162 0.98 -1.24 15.91
CA VAL A 162 1.30 -1.75 14.56
C VAL A 162 0.85 -3.20 14.40
N ASN A 163 1.09 -4.05 15.42
CA ASN A 163 0.63 -5.43 15.40
C ASN A 163 -0.90 -5.57 15.38
N ASP A 164 -1.61 -4.64 16.04
CA ASP A 164 -3.08 -4.63 16.01
C ASP A 164 -3.62 -4.09 14.68
N TYR A 165 -2.99 -3.09 14.11
CA TYR A 165 -3.35 -2.58 12.79
C TYR A 165 -3.10 -3.63 11.70
N ALA A 166 -1.93 -4.28 11.72
CA ALA A 166 -1.48 -5.27 10.74
C ALA A 166 -1.42 -4.71 9.31
N PRO A 167 -0.51 -3.77 9.04
CA PRO A 167 -0.43 -3.04 7.78
C PRO A 167 -0.01 -3.93 6.61
N GLU A 168 -0.30 -3.46 5.40
CA GLU A 168 0.23 -4.00 4.15
C GLU A 168 1.75 -3.85 4.09
N HIS A 169 2.23 -2.61 4.16
CA HIS A 169 3.64 -2.25 4.20
C HIS A 169 4.01 -1.72 5.58
N MET A 170 5.18 -2.08 6.05
CA MET A 170 5.73 -1.58 7.29
C MET A 170 7.20 -1.26 7.14
N GLU A 171 7.58 -0.03 7.45
CA GLU A 171 8.98 0.39 7.57
C GLU A 171 9.36 0.51 9.04
N VAL A 172 10.50 -0.05 9.41
CA VAL A 172 11.05 0.00 10.77
C VAL A 172 12.27 0.90 10.78
N MET A 173 12.06 2.16 11.09
CA MET A 173 13.09 3.21 11.16
C MET A 173 13.49 3.48 12.63
N THR A 174 13.88 2.42 13.34
CA THR A 174 14.37 2.52 14.72
C THR A 174 15.89 2.40 14.76
N GLU A 175 16.52 2.84 15.86
CA GLU A 175 17.98 2.71 16.04
C GLU A 175 18.47 1.27 15.80
N LYS A 176 17.66 0.29 16.21
CA LYS A 176 18.01 -1.14 16.11
C LYS A 176 16.87 -1.94 15.46
N PRO A 177 16.68 -1.81 14.15
CA PRO A 177 15.54 -2.43 13.47
C PRO A 177 15.53 -3.96 13.57
N PHE A 178 16.70 -4.60 13.63
CA PHE A 178 16.79 -6.06 13.83
C PHE A 178 16.41 -6.52 15.24
N ASP A 179 16.53 -5.65 16.28
CA ASP A 179 16.05 -5.94 17.62
C ASP A 179 14.53 -5.69 17.75
N THR A 180 13.99 -4.82 16.89
CA THR A 180 12.55 -4.54 16.78
C THR A 180 11.82 -5.64 16.01
N LEU A 181 12.41 -6.16 14.94
CA LEU A 181 11.81 -7.16 14.05
C LEU A 181 11.17 -8.37 14.77
N PRO A 182 11.78 -9.00 15.78
CA PRO A 182 11.16 -10.15 16.46
C PRO A 182 9.88 -9.82 17.22
N LYS A 183 9.61 -8.53 17.48
CA LYS A 183 8.41 -8.05 18.17
C LYS A 183 7.25 -7.79 17.21
N ILE A 184 7.51 -7.68 15.90
CA ILE A 184 6.51 -7.50 14.86
C ILE A 184 5.91 -8.85 14.52
N LYS A 185 4.59 -8.95 14.58
CA LYS A 185 3.85 -10.20 14.37
C LYS A 185 3.01 -10.19 13.11
N ASN A 186 2.51 -9.02 12.75
CA ASN A 186 1.50 -8.87 11.71
C ASN A 186 1.86 -7.71 10.78
N ALA A 187 2.42 -8.01 9.62
CA ALA A 187 2.59 -7.08 8.51
C ALA A 187 2.67 -7.88 7.20
N GLY A 188 2.19 -7.35 6.12
CA GLY A 188 2.30 -7.98 4.80
C GLY A 188 3.74 -7.98 4.29
N GLU A 189 4.46 -6.90 4.53
CA GLU A 189 5.88 -6.72 4.26
C GLU A 189 6.53 -5.91 5.37
N ILE A 190 7.81 -6.21 5.66
CA ILE A 190 8.60 -5.46 6.63
C ILE A 190 9.91 -5.02 5.99
N LEU A 191 10.14 -3.71 5.96
CA LEU A 191 11.34 -3.05 5.47
C LEU A 191 12.15 -2.55 6.68
N LEU A 192 13.45 -2.85 6.72
CA LEU A 192 14.29 -2.58 7.88
C LEU A 192 15.31 -1.49 7.61
N GLY A 193 15.25 -0.46 8.44
CA GLY A 193 16.18 0.67 8.42
C GLY A 193 15.81 1.74 7.39
N ASP A 194 16.28 2.92 7.63
CA ASP A 194 15.96 4.16 6.95
C ASP A 194 16.59 4.34 5.55
N TYR A 195 17.17 3.27 5.00
CA TYR A 195 17.65 3.17 3.62
C TYR A 195 16.89 2.12 2.78
N THR A 196 15.77 1.63 3.28
CA THR A 196 14.97 0.61 2.62
C THR A 196 13.53 1.11 2.42
N PRO A 197 13.32 2.12 1.56
CA PRO A 197 12.01 2.71 1.34
C PRO A 197 11.05 1.74 0.62
N VAL A 198 9.74 1.93 0.78
CA VAL A 198 8.68 1.13 0.13
C VAL A 198 8.89 1.02 -1.38
N THR A 199 9.40 2.07 -2.03
CA THR A 199 9.68 2.03 -3.47
C THR A 199 10.70 0.97 -3.89
N LEU A 200 11.63 0.56 -3.02
CA LEU A 200 12.57 -0.52 -3.33
C LEU A 200 11.91 -1.89 -3.37
N CYS A 201 10.94 -2.14 -2.48
CA CYS A 201 10.28 -3.43 -2.37
C CYS A 201 9.63 -3.84 -3.70
N ASN A 202 8.91 -2.94 -4.32
CA ASN A 202 8.13 -3.20 -5.52
C ASN A 202 9.00 -3.41 -6.78
N PHE A 203 10.23 -2.91 -6.79
CA PHE A 203 11.04 -2.86 -8.01
C PHE A 203 12.35 -3.65 -7.93
N VAL A 204 12.95 -3.80 -6.76
CA VAL A 204 14.33 -4.29 -6.62
C VAL A 204 14.48 -5.46 -5.66
N LEU A 205 13.73 -5.50 -4.56
CA LEU A 205 13.93 -6.47 -3.48
C LEU A 205 13.28 -7.84 -3.76
N GLY A 206 12.37 -7.93 -4.73
CA GLY A 206 11.79 -9.18 -5.21
C GLY A 206 10.57 -9.73 -4.45
N PRO A 207 10.07 -9.14 -3.36
CA PRO A 207 8.81 -9.58 -2.81
C PRO A 207 7.65 -9.31 -3.77
N ASN A 208 6.54 -10.02 -3.56
CA ASN A 208 5.33 -9.82 -4.34
C ASN A 208 4.65 -8.50 -3.90
N ALA A 209 4.39 -7.62 -4.85
CA ALA A 209 3.71 -6.34 -4.61
C ALA A 209 2.19 -6.48 -4.35
N ILE A 210 1.63 -7.68 -4.34
CA ILE A 210 0.24 -7.94 -3.98
C ILE A 210 0.22 -8.45 -2.55
N LEU A 211 -0.06 -7.57 -1.62
CA LEU A 211 0.02 -7.80 -0.18
C LEU A 211 -1.36 -7.66 0.46
N PRO A 212 -1.59 -8.27 1.64
CA PRO A 212 -2.87 -8.20 2.32
C PRO A 212 -3.09 -6.83 2.96
N THR A 213 -4.24 -6.20 2.71
CA THR A 213 -4.67 -4.93 3.32
C THR A 213 -5.81 -5.16 4.33
N GLY A 214 -6.21 -4.12 5.08
CA GLY A 214 -7.36 -4.17 5.98
C GLY A 214 -7.21 -5.15 7.14
N GLY A 215 -6.00 -5.26 7.68
CA GLY A 215 -5.69 -6.14 8.79
C GLY A 215 -5.57 -7.62 8.45
N PHE A 216 -5.64 -7.99 7.17
CA PHE A 216 -5.53 -9.40 6.74
C PHE A 216 -4.12 -9.96 6.85
N ALA A 217 -3.09 -9.15 7.09
CA ALA A 217 -1.76 -9.63 7.44
C ALA A 217 -1.74 -10.50 8.72
N LYS A 218 -2.82 -10.47 9.53
CA LYS A 218 -3.01 -11.38 10.68
C LYS A 218 -3.28 -12.84 10.27
N THR A 219 -3.67 -13.07 9.03
CA THR A 219 -4.15 -14.39 8.55
C THR A 219 -3.40 -14.93 7.33
N TYR A 220 -2.50 -14.15 6.77
CA TYR A 220 -1.73 -14.51 5.56
C TYR A 220 -0.24 -14.49 5.80
#